data_86cfce59abe58694278ca4e99d420eca
#
_entry.id   86cfce59abe58694278ca4e99d420eca
#
_cell.length_a   1.000
_cell.length_b   1.000
_cell.length_c   1.000
_cell.angle_alpha   90.00
_cell.angle_beta   90.00
_cell.angle_gamma   90.00
#
_symmetry.space_group_name_H-M   'P 1'
#
loop_
_entity.id
_entity.type
_entity.pdbx_description
1 polymer ?
#
loop_
_entity_poly.entity_id
_entity_poly.type
_entity_poly.pdbx_seq_one_letter_code
_entity_poly.pdbx_strand_id
1 'polypeptide(L)'
;VSLAEDNKERTVEVHKVLHAWNSNSINWYNKPLYSETIEDLCCYKGDKQKYITMDITRMVKDWYQNGGNYGLMLKDDYELSGYTEFLSSDCDNGYQDMRPRIDISYVNYSGLEDYWTYHSQDAGRAGTVHVNDYNGNLIMIHDTMNTEGSLEPMALSHVYNSNNCATDLGYGYGFALNYHQT
;
A
#
# COMPACT_ATOMS: atom_id res chain seq x y z
N VAL A 1 8.41 -5.23 -16.78
CA VAL A 1 8.34 -5.78 -18.14
C VAL A 1 9.14 -7.06 -18.17
N SER A 2 8.50 -8.14 -18.57
CA SER A 2 9.14 -9.45 -18.71
C SER A 2 9.50 -9.71 -20.17
N LEU A 3 10.70 -10.16 -20.43
CA LEU A 3 11.13 -10.66 -21.71
C LEU A 3 11.33 -12.18 -21.57
N ALA A 4 10.44 -12.97 -22.14
CA ALA A 4 10.64 -14.42 -22.24
C ALA A 4 10.99 -14.78 -23.68
N GLU A 5 12.08 -15.50 -23.90
CA GLU A 5 12.51 -15.91 -25.24
C GLU A 5 11.78 -17.16 -25.74
N ASP A 6 11.17 -17.94 -24.86
CA ASP A 6 10.43 -19.13 -25.25
C ASP A 6 8.93 -18.97 -25.03
N ASN A 7 8.15 -19.59 -25.89
CA ASN A 7 6.68 -19.53 -25.87
C ASN A 7 6.06 -20.40 -24.75
N LYS A 8 6.81 -20.67 -23.68
CA LYS A 8 6.38 -21.44 -22.51
C LYS A 8 5.65 -20.56 -21.52
N GLU A 9 4.66 -21.14 -20.89
CA GLU A 9 4.02 -20.53 -19.74
C GLU A 9 4.98 -20.53 -18.55
N ARG A 10 5.07 -19.38 -17.86
CA ARG A 10 5.90 -19.19 -16.67
C ARG A 10 5.09 -18.58 -15.57
N THR A 11 5.46 -18.92 -14.35
CA THR A 11 4.85 -18.36 -13.15
C THR A 11 5.91 -17.61 -12.37
N VAL A 12 5.64 -16.36 -12.06
CA VAL A 12 6.46 -15.58 -11.16
C VAL A 12 5.73 -15.43 -9.84
N GLU A 13 6.37 -15.83 -8.78
CA GLU A 13 5.92 -15.72 -7.40
C GLU A 13 6.56 -14.50 -6.74
N VAL A 14 5.81 -13.82 -5.87
CA VAL A 14 6.35 -12.77 -5.00
C VAL A 14 6.38 -13.24 -3.56
N HIS A 15 7.54 -13.06 -2.90
CA HIS A 15 7.80 -13.46 -1.54
C HIS A 15 8.34 -12.30 -0.72
N LYS A 16 8.00 -12.28 0.59
CA LYS A 16 8.55 -11.33 1.55
C LYS A 16 10.00 -11.67 1.91
N VAL A 17 10.90 -10.70 1.82
CA VAL A 17 12.27 -10.85 2.32
C VAL A 17 12.28 -10.66 3.83
N LEU A 18 13.00 -11.55 4.56
CA LEU A 18 12.96 -11.64 6.00
C LEU A 18 14.14 -10.97 6.70
N HIS A 19 15.22 -10.68 5.99
CA HIS A 19 16.44 -10.13 6.57
C HIS A 19 17.02 -9.02 5.69
N ALA A 20 17.71 -8.09 6.35
CA ALA A 20 18.44 -7.02 5.65
C ALA A 20 19.51 -7.60 4.71
N TRP A 21 19.70 -6.95 3.60
CA TRP A 21 20.69 -7.30 2.57
C TRP A 21 21.31 -6.05 1.99
N ASN A 22 22.40 -6.20 1.26
CA ASN A 22 23.12 -5.08 0.63
C ASN A 22 23.27 -5.34 -0.86
N SER A 23 22.76 -4.40 -1.67
CA SER A 23 22.76 -4.48 -3.13
C SER A 23 24.16 -4.61 -3.75
N ASN A 24 25.19 -4.06 -3.09
CA ASN A 24 26.56 -4.09 -3.59
C ASN A 24 27.29 -5.42 -3.33
N SER A 25 26.76 -6.27 -2.44
CA SER A 25 27.44 -7.50 -2.02
C SER A 25 26.59 -8.75 -2.22
N ILE A 26 25.33 -8.61 -2.56
CA ILE A 26 24.40 -9.74 -2.75
C ILE A 26 24.81 -10.57 -3.97
N ASN A 27 24.74 -11.88 -3.82
CA ASN A 27 24.90 -12.87 -4.88
C ASN A 27 24.05 -14.10 -4.57
N TRP A 28 24.09 -15.11 -5.44
CA TRP A 28 23.29 -16.33 -5.28
C TRP A 28 23.54 -17.07 -3.96
N TYR A 29 24.76 -17.07 -3.46
CA TYR A 29 25.15 -17.84 -2.26
C TYR A 29 24.79 -17.14 -0.95
N ASN A 30 24.67 -15.80 -0.97
CA ASN A 30 24.34 -14.98 0.20
C ASN A 30 23.02 -14.26 0.08
N LYS A 31 22.14 -14.72 -0.81
CA LYS A 31 20.77 -14.16 -0.93
C LYS A 31 20.05 -14.21 0.41
N PRO A 32 19.26 -13.17 0.75
CA PRO A 32 18.53 -13.13 2.01
C PRO A 32 17.51 -14.26 2.07
N LEU A 33 17.18 -14.68 3.29
CA LEU A 33 16.06 -15.57 3.52
C LEU A 33 14.76 -14.84 3.15
N TYR A 34 13.84 -15.58 2.60
CA TYR A 34 12.51 -15.11 2.23
C TYR A 34 11.43 -16.02 2.80
N SER A 35 10.22 -15.52 2.92
CA SER A 35 9.07 -16.30 3.38
C SER A 35 8.74 -17.38 2.35
N GLU A 36 8.47 -18.60 2.79
CA GLU A 36 7.92 -19.65 1.93
C GLU A 36 6.48 -19.37 1.49
N THR A 37 5.80 -18.45 2.20
CA THR A 37 4.46 -18.00 1.83
C THR A 37 4.54 -17.16 0.56
N ILE A 38 3.81 -17.59 -0.46
CA ILE A 38 3.60 -16.83 -1.69
C ILE A 38 2.60 -15.72 -1.38
N GLU A 39 2.99 -14.46 -1.60
CA GLU A 39 2.08 -13.33 -1.41
C GLU A 39 1.09 -13.23 -2.57
N ASP A 40 1.61 -13.34 -3.78
CA ASP A 40 0.84 -13.40 -5.03
C ASP A 40 1.68 -14.08 -6.11
N LEU A 41 1.03 -14.50 -7.18
CA LEU A 41 1.67 -15.11 -8.33
C LEU A 41 1.05 -14.60 -9.64
N CYS A 42 1.87 -14.51 -10.68
CA CYS A 42 1.42 -14.17 -12.02
C CYS A 42 1.91 -15.19 -13.04
N CYS A 43 0.96 -15.80 -13.75
CA CYS A 43 1.25 -16.64 -14.91
C CYS A 43 1.29 -15.78 -16.17
N TYR A 44 2.32 -15.95 -16.98
CA TYR A 44 2.43 -15.26 -18.26
C TYR A 44 3.05 -16.15 -19.32
N LYS A 45 2.78 -15.83 -20.58
CA LYS A 45 3.26 -16.59 -21.73
C LYS A 45 3.89 -15.62 -22.72
N GLY A 46 5.19 -15.80 -22.94
CA GLY A 46 5.99 -15.38 -24.10
C GLY A 46 5.85 -13.97 -24.67
N ASP A 47 5.13 -13.06 -24.03
CA ASP A 47 4.90 -11.72 -24.56
C ASP A 47 6.04 -10.78 -24.17
N LYS A 48 6.68 -10.20 -25.15
CA LYS A 48 7.65 -9.13 -24.94
C LYS A 48 6.94 -7.88 -24.39
N GLN A 49 7.56 -7.23 -23.40
CA GLN A 49 7.15 -5.92 -22.89
C GLN A 49 5.74 -5.86 -22.27
N LYS A 50 5.44 -6.75 -21.34
CA LYS A 50 4.19 -6.77 -20.59
C LYS A 50 4.39 -6.34 -19.15
N TYR A 51 3.47 -5.53 -18.62
CA TYR A 51 3.40 -5.34 -17.17
C TYR A 51 2.85 -6.59 -16.49
N ILE A 52 3.49 -6.96 -15.39
CA ILE A 52 3.00 -7.93 -14.43
C ILE A 52 2.55 -7.13 -13.20
N THR A 53 1.32 -7.35 -12.77
CA THR A 53 0.77 -6.73 -11.56
C THR A 53 0.56 -7.81 -10.52
N MET A 54 1.00 -7.56 -9.31
CA MET A 54 0.89 -8.47 -8.17
C MET A 54 0.33 -7.73 -6.96
N ASP A 55 -0.56 -8.38 -6.22
CA ASP A 55 -1.11 -7.83 -4.98
C ASP A 55 -0.20 -8.17 -3.80
N ILE A 56 0.43 -7.14 -3.25
CA ILE A 56 1.28 -7.25 -2.07
C ILE A 56 0.66 -6.58 -0.83
N THR A 57 -0.65 -6.38 -0.83
CA THR A 57 -1.38 -5.68 0.25
C THR A 57 -1.09 -6.26 1.62
N ARG A 58 -1.09 -7.60 1.76
CA ARG A 58 -0.80 -8.28 3.03
C ARG A 58 0.62 -8.00 3.52
N MET A 59 1.60 -8.05 2.61
CA MET A 59 3.01 -7.77 2.90
C MET A 59 3.20 -6.31 3.33
N VAL A 60 2.57 -5.37 2.62
CA VAL A 60 2.65 -3.93 2.96
C VAL A 60 2.00 -3.64 4.31
N LYS A 61 0.85 -4.24 4.61
CA LYS A 61 0.21 -4.12 5.94
C LYS A 61 1.11 -4.66 7.06
N ASP A 62 1.73 -5.79 6.84
CA ASP A 62 2.65 -6.38 7.83
C ASP A 62 3.88 -5.50 8.05
N TRP A 63 4.47 -4.93 7.00
CA TRP A 63 5.57 -3.97 7.13
C TRP A 63 5.17 -2.72 7.90
N TYR A 64 3.95 -2.23 7.66
CA TYR A 64 3.43 -1.05 8.35
C TYR A 64 3.20 -1.30 9.83
N GLN A 65 2.61 -2.45 10.19
CA GLN A 65 2.26 -2.79 11.56
C GLN A 65 3.46 -3.27 12.39
N ASN A 66 4.34 -4.06 11.80
CA ASN A 66 5.39 -4.79 12.52
C ASN A 66 6.81 -4.31 12.16
N GLY A 67 6.95 -3.44 11.17
CA GLY A 67 8.25 -3.05 10.63
C GLY A 67 8.90 -4.16 9.80
N GLY A 68 10.22 -4.07 9.60
CA GLY A 68 10.99 -5.11 8.93
C GLY A 68 10.78 -5.15 7.42
N ASN A 69 10.64 -3.98 6.79
CA ASN A 69 10.65 -3.88 5.34
C ASN A 69 12.06 -4.10 4.79
N TYR A 70 12.34 -5.33 4.37
CA TYR A 70 13.58 -5.71 3.70
C TYR A 70 13.39 -5.95 2.21
N GLY A 71 12.23 -5.58 1.68
CA GLY A 71 11.88 -5.73 0.28
C GLY A 71 11.16 -7.05 -0.03
N LEU A 72 11.05 -7.30 -1.32
CA LEU A 72 10.42 -8.50 -1.88
C LEU A 72 11.38 -9.24 -2.80
N MET A 73 11.11 -10.52 -2.98
CA MET A 73 11.82 -11.39 -3.91
C MET A 73 10.82 -11.89 -4.98
N LEU A 74 11.20 -11.74 -6.23
CA LEU A 74 10.54 -12.39 -7.35
C LEU A 74 11.24 -13.71 -7.63
N LYS A 75 10.48 -14.78 -7.79
CA LYS A 75 10.98 -16.13 -7.99
C LYS A 75 10.17 -16.80 -9.08
N ASP A 76 10.85 -17.52 -9.99
CA ASP A 76 10.21 -18.43 -10.94
C ASP A 76 9.92 -19.74 -10.22
N ASP A 77 8.74 -20.31 -10.38
CA ASP A 77 8.37 -21.62 -9.81
C ASP A 77 9.14 -22.77 -10.44
N TYR A 78 9.68 -22.57 -11.64
CA TYR A 78 10.40 -23.57 -12.41
C TYR A 78 11.80 -23.11 -12.81
N GLU A 79 12.74 -23.21 -11.89
CA GLU A 79 14.14 -22.73 -12.04
C GLU A 79 14.99 -23.53 -13.07
N LEU A 80 14.46 -24.59 -13.69
CA LEU A 80 15.28 -25.53 -14.47
C LEU A 80 15.45 -25.22 -15.95
N SER A 81 14.71 -24.30 -16.54
CA SER A 81 14.87 -23.97 -17.96
C SER A 81 14.41 -22.56 -18.32
N GLY A 82 15.26 -21.79 -18.92
CA GLY A 82 14.99 -20.45 -19.43
C GLY A 82 15.22 -19.35 -18.38
N TYR A 83 14.88 -18.12 -18.73
CA TYR A 83 15.04 -16.95 -17.87
C TYR A 83 13.90 -15.96 -18.08
N THR A 84 13.67 -15.15 -17.08
CA THR A 84 12.75 -14.01 -17.12
C THR A 84 13.54 -12.75 -16.82
N GLU A 85 13.45 -11.76 -17.69
CA GLU A 85 14.10 -10.47 -17.48
C GLU A 85 13.07 -9.44 -17.06
N PHE A 86 13.42 -8.64 -16.05
CA PHE A 86 12.66 -7.48 -15.61
C PHE A 86 13.48 -6.22 -15.83
N LEU A 87 12.84 -5.14 -16.24
CA LEU A 87 13.48 -3.83 -16.26
C LEU A 87 13.73 -3.36 -14.83
N SER A 88 14.97 -2.91 -14.57
CA SER A 88 15.33 -2.36 -13.26
C SER A 88 14.85 -0.92 -13.09
N SER A 89 14.94 -0.40 -11.87
CA SER A 89 14.73 1.02 -11.57
C SER A 89 15.70 1.95 -12.32
N ASP A 90 16.85 1.43 -12.73
CA ASP A 90 17.92 2.18 -13.37
C ASP A 90 17.88 2.12 -14.92
N CYS A 91 16.81 1.55 -15.47
CA CYS A 91 16.67 1.43 -16.92
C CYS A 91 16.45 2.80 -17.56
N ASP A 92 17.38 3.22 -18.43
CA ASP A 92 17.37 4.56 -19.07
C ASP A 92 17.04 4.57 -20.58
N ASN A 93 17.07 3.44 -21.24
CA ASN A 93 17.03 3.32 -22.70
C ASN A 93 15.64 3.53 -23.33
N GLY A 94 14.91 4.59 -22.92
CA GLY A 94 13.58 4.88 -23.44
C GLY A 94 12.46 4.04 -22.80
N TYR A 95 12.75 3.29 -21.74
CA TYR A 95 11.80 2.43 -21.02
C TYR A 95 11.55 2.91 -19.58
N GLN A 96 11.79 4.20 -19.30
CA GLN A 96 11.61 4.78 -17.95
C GLN A 96 10.17 4.58 -17.43
N ASP A 97 9.19 4.66 -18.31
CA ASP A 97 7.77 4.45 -17.94
C ASP A 97 7.44 3.01 -17.57
N MET A 98 8.37 2.07 -17.87
CA MET A 98 8.20 0.64 -17.60
C MET A 98 8.98 0.16 -16.38
N ARG A 99 9.56 1.07 -15.60
CA ARG A 99 10.25 0.76 -14.36
C ARG A 99 9.28 0.13 -13.34
N PRO A 100 9.79 -0.71 -12.42
CA PRO A 100 8.98 -1.22 -11.32
C PRO A 100 8.38 -0.07 -10.51
N ARG A 101 7.12 -0.19 -10.15
CA ARG A 101 6.44 0.76 -9.27
C ARG A 101 5.55 0.02 -8.28
N ILE A 102 5.28 0.64 -7.17
CA ILE A 102 4.30 0.18 -6.18
C ILE A 102 3.22 1.26 -6.12
N ASP A 103 1.98 0.85 -6.37
CA ASP A 103 0.81 1.71 -6.21
C ASP A 103 0.16 1.36 -4.86
N ILE A 104 0.10 2.31 -3.94
CA ILE A 104 -0.47 2.11 -2.61
C ILE A 104 -1.74 2.94 -2.49
N SER A 105 -2.87 2.27 -2.26
CA SER A 105 -4.11 2.92 -1.86
C SER A 105 -4.34 2.64 -0.39
N TYR A 106 -4.52 3.68 0.40
CA TYR A 106 -4.81 3.57 1.82
C TYR A 106 -6.08 4.33 2.16
N VAL A 107 -6.73 3.90 3.23
CA VAL A 107 -7.89 4.60 3.76
C VAL A 107 -7.43 5.47 4.92
N ASN A 108 -7.59 6.78 4.76
CA ASN A 108 -7.43 7.72 5.87
C ASN A 108 -8.73 7.72 6.68
N TYR A 109 -8.66 7.32 7.95
CA TYR A 109 -9.85 7.33 8.83
C TYR A 109 -10.37 8.73 9.11
N SER A 110 -9.51 9.77 9.04
CA SER A 110 -9.97 11.15 9.11
C SER A 110 -10.85 11.54 7.92
N GLY A 111 -10.65 10.87 6.78
CA GLY A 111 -11.42 11.07 5.56
C GLY A 111 -11.21 12.40 4.86
N LEU A 112 -10.51 13.35 5.48
CA LEU A 112 -10.15 14.64 4.88
C LEU A 112 -8.76 14.56 4.31
N GLU A 113 -8.62 14.99 3.06
CA GLU A 113 -7.36 15.04 2.31
C GLU A 113 -7.22 16.41 1.67
N ASP A 114 -6.06 17.03 1.81
CA ASP A 114 -5.81 18.41 1.34
C ASP A 114 -5.90 18.57 -0.19
N TYR A 115 -5.76 17.49 -0.93
CA TYR A 115 -5.84 17.49 -2.40
C TYR A 115 -7.25 17.32 -2.96
N TRP A 116 -8.28 17.11 -2.10
CA TRP A 116 -9.68 17.03 -2.50
C TRP A 116 -10.43 18.30 -2.15
N THR A 117 -11.47 18.60 -2.92
CA THR A 117 -12.44 19.65 -2.60
C THR A 117 -13.64 19.09 -1.86
N TYR A 118 -14.17 19.87 -0.94
CA TYR A 118 -15.28 19.49 -0.08
C TYR A 118 -16.31 20.60 0.02
N HIS A 119 -17.59 20.23 -0.01
CA HIS A 119 -18.65 21.08 0.51
C HIS A 119 -18.75 20.86 2.02
N SER A 120 -18.50 21.94 2.77
CA SER A 120 -18.43 21.87 4.22
C SER A 120 -19.53 22.71 4.87
N GLN A 121 -20.15 22.18 5.91
CA GLN A 121 -21.18 22.88 6.67
C GLN A 121 -21.02 22.64 8.16
N ASP A 122 -21.16 23.69 8.94
CA ASP A 122 -21.28 23.60 10.40
C ASP A 122 -22.65 23.03 10.78
N ALA A 123 -22.66 21.94 11.53
CA ALA A 123 -23.84 21.27 12.07
C ALA A 123 -24.07 21.60 13.56
N GLY A 124 -23.50 22.70 14.04
CA GLY A 124 -23.61 23.16 15.42
C GLY A 124 -22.98 22.19 16.40
N ARG A 125 -23.74 21.72 17.40
CA ARG A 125 -23.22 20.79 18.40
C ARG A 125 -22.81 19.42 17.83
N ALA A 126 -23.25 19.05 16.64
CA ALA A 126 -22.87 17.82 16.00
C ALA A 126 -21.47 17.90 15.34
N GLY A 127 -20.90 19.10 15.25
CA GLY A 127 -19.59 19.34 14.65
C GLY A 127 -19.68 19.85 13.21
N THR A 128 -18.67 19.57 12.41
CA THR A 128 -18.59 19.98 11.00
C THR A 128 -18.78 18.77 10.08
N VAL A 129 -19.58 18.97 9.05
CA VAL A 129 -19.83 17.97 8.02
C VAL A 129 -19.15 18.38 6.74
N HIS A 130 -18.48 17.43 6.08
CA HIS A 130 -17.80 17.60 4.82
C HIS A 130 -18.26 16.54 3.82
N VAL A 131 -18.61 16.95 2.62
CA VAL A 131 -18.93 16.03 1.50
C VAL A 131 -17.87 16.20 0.44
N ASN A 132 -17.20 15.12 0.09
CA ASN A 132 -16.20 15.12 -0.97
C ASN A 132 -16.89 15.32 -2.33
N ASP A 133 -16.47 16.34 -3.09
CA ASP A 133 -17.09 16.72 -4.36
C ASP A 133 -16.88 15.69 -5.47
N TYR A 134 -15.87 14.84 -5.34
CA TYR A 134 -15.54 13.86 -6.38
C TYR A 134 -16.25 12.51 -6.17
N ASN A 135 -16.25 11.99 -4.95
CA ASN A 135 -16.72 10.64 -4.66
C ASN A 135 -17.93 10.58 -3.73
N GLY A 136 -18.42 11.74 -3.25
CA GLY A 136 -19.58 11.84 -2.36
C GLY A 136 -19.32 11.31 -0.93
N ASN A 137 -18.06 11.06 -0.54
CA ASN A 137 -17.75 10.61 0.81
C ASN A 137 -18.20 11.65 1.85
N LEU A 138 -19.04 11.21 2.78
CA LEU A 138 -19.51 12.03 3.90
C LEU A 138 -18.58 11.84 5.09
N ILE A 139 -18.06 12.95 5.58
CA ILE A 139 -17.19 13.00 6.75
C ILE A 139 -17.85 13.94 7.76
N MET A 140 -17.94 13.52 9.01
CA MET A 140 -18.40 14.36 10.11
C MET A 140 -17.33 14.38 11.19
N ILE A 141 -16.92 15.56 11.61
CA ILE A 141 -15.94 15.76 12.67
C ILE A 141 -16.65 16.40 13.86
N HIS A 142 -16.62 15.71 14.99
CA HIS A 142 -17.14 16.17 16.24
C HIS A 142 -16.02 16.35 17.26
N ASP A 143 -15.71 17.57 17.60
CA ASP A 143 -14.72 17.91 18.63
C ASP A 143 -15.27 17.61 20.01
N THR A 144 -14.67 16.63 20.67
CA THR A 144 -15.13 16.15 21.99
C THR A 144 -14.42 16.88 23.11
N MET A 145 -13.13 17.14 22.96
CA MET A 145 -12.32 17.77 24.01
C MET A 145 -11.15 18.54 23.40
N ASN A 146 -11.01 19.78 23.77
CA ASN A 146 -9.83 20.58 23.50
C ASN A 146 -9.19 20.98 24.83
N THR A 147 -7.89 20.72 25.00
CA THR A 147 -7.12 21.19 26.15
C THR A 147 -6.19 22.30 25.67
N GLU A 148 -6.40 23.49 26.15
CA GLU A 148 -5.44 24.61 25.98
C GLU A 148 -4.34 24.52 27.04
N GLY A 149 -3.48 23.49 26.89
CA GLY A 149 -2.32 23.34 27.77
C GLY A 149 -1.14 24.16 27.26
N SER A 150 -0.33 24.68 28.20
CA SER A 150 0.80 25.55 27.90
C SER A 150 1.97 24.90 27.18
N LEU A 151 2.01 23.55 27.02
CA LEU A 151 3.12 22.83 26.43
C LEU A 151 2.72 22.10 25.13
N GLU A 152 1.56 21.47 25.07
CA GLU A 152 1.02 20.86 23.84
C GLU A 152 -0.51 20.88 23.91
N PRO A 153 -1.18 21.63 23.01
CA PRO A 153 -2.63 21.58 22.92
C PRO A 153 -3.04 20.20 22.37
N MET A 154 -3.91 19.51 23.07
CA MET A 154 -4.50 18.25 22.60
C MET A 154 -5.95 18.49 22.20
N ALA A 155 -6.30 18.09 20.98
CA ALA A 155 -7.68 18.07 20.51
C ALA A 155 -8.12 16.60 20.26
N LEU A 156 -9.16 16.18 20.92
CA LEU A 156 -9.76 14.87 20.70
C LEU A 156 -11.06 15.05 19.92
N SER A 157 -11.12 14.42 18.75
CA SER A 157 -12.28 14.50 17.87
C SER A 157 -12.73 13.10 17.45
N HIS A 158 -14.04 12.89 17.39
CA HIS A 158 -14.63 11.73 16.73
C HIS A 158 -14.88 12.08 15.27
N VAL A 159 -14.40 11.21 14.40
CA VAL A 159 -14.54 11.35 12.96
C VAL A 159 -15.41 10.22 12.44
N TYR A 160 -16.52 10.56 11.80
CA TYR A 160 -17.30 9.63 11.00
C TYR A 160 -16.85 9.70 9.55
N ASN A 161 -16.65 8.55 8.91
CA ASN A 161 -16.28 8.46 7.51
C ASN A 161 -17.17 7.42 6.82
N SER A 162 -18.04 7.86 5.89
CA SER A 162 -18.99 6.98 5.23
C SER A 162 -18.34 5.88 4.38
N ASN A 163 -17.10 6.09 3.89
CA ASN A 163 -16.35 5.05 3.19
C ASN A 163 -15.92 3.91 4.12
N ASN A 164 -15.92 4.13 5.42
CA ASN A 164 -15.60 3.15 6.46
C ASN A 164 -16.82 2.62 7.21
N CYS A 165 -18.03 2.86 6.71
CA CYS A 165 -19.28 2.53 7.40
C CYS A 165 -19.45 1.03 7.74
N ALA A 166 -18.65 0.14 7.17
CA ALA A 166 -18.65 -1.29 7.49
C ALA A 166 -17.67 -1.67 8.63
N THR A 167 -16.82 -0.74 9.09
CA THR A 167 -15.80 -0.99 10.12
C THR A 167 -16.21 -0.39 11.44
N ASP A 168 -16.14 -1.17 12.52
CA ASP A 168 -16.30 -0.72 13.90
C ASP A 168 -14.96 -0.82 14.64
N LEU A 169 -14.43 0.32 15.05
CA LEU A 169 -13.18 0.43 15.82
C LEU A 169 -13.42 0.56 17.33
N GLY A 170 -14.62 0.24 17.79
CA GLY A 170 -15.03 0.37 19.18
C GLY A 170 -15.74 1.70 19.49
N TYR A 171 -15.97 2.52 18.47
CA TYR A 171 -16.65 3.82 18.58
C TYR A 171 -17.98 3.86 17.82
N GLY A 172 -18.37 2.73 17.22
CA GLY A 172 -19.49 2.58 16.31
C GLY A 172 -19.04 2.52 14.83
N TYR A 173 -19.93 1.99 14.01
CA TYR A 173 -19.66 1.80 12.58
C TYR A 173 -19.33 3.11 11.88
N GLY A 174 -18.18 3.15 11.20
CA GLY A 174 -17.69 4.31 10.47
C GLY A 174 -17.04 5.39 11.34
N PHE A 175 -17.02 5.23 12.67
CA PHE A 175 -16.41 6.18 13.59
C PHE A 175 -14.98 5.78 13.98
N ALA A 176 -14.12 6.77 14.06
CA ALA A 176 -12.74 6.68 14.56
C ALA A 176 -12.40 7.90 15.41
N LEU A 177 -11.35 7.82 16.22
CA LEU A 177 -10.74 8.99 16.83
C LEU A 177 -9.70 9.59 15.88
N ASN A 178 -9.47 10.90 15.94
CA ASN A 178 -8.46 11.59 15.15
C ASN A 178 -7.03 11.09 15.39
N TYR A 179 -6.76 10.43 16.53
CA TYR A 179 -5.48 9.79 16.85
C TYR A 179 -5.44 8.29 16.54
N HIS A 180 -6.49 7.73 15.97
CA HIS A 180 -6.50 6.31 15.61
C HIS A 180 -5.58 6.12 14.39
N GLN A 181 -4.46 5.47 14.61
CA GLN A 181 -3.50 5.04 13.59
C GLN A 181 -3.44 3.52 13.59
N THR A 182 -3.67 2.91 12.43
CA THR A 182 -3.55 1.46 12.21
C THR A 182 -2.40 1.14 11.28
#